data_6556ff994780dee57930d3e03b916390
#
_entry.id   6556ff994780dee57930d3e03b916390
#
_cell.length_a   1.000
_cell.length_b   1.000
_cell.length_c   1.000
_cell.angle_alpha   90.00
_cell.angle_beta   90.00
_cell.angle_gamma   90.00
#
_symmetry.space_group_name_H-M   'P 1'
#
loop_
_entity.id
_entity.type
_entity.pdbx_description
1 polymer ?
#
loop_
_entity_poly.entity_id
_entity_poly.type
_entity_poly.pdbx_seq_one_letter_code
_entity_poly.pdbx_strand_id
1 'polypeptide(L)'
;AVRGNSLGAAGMAIALAAACYEKPVVDRLTAVGPGGLIAVGVAAVIGAIIGAVMALKYPMTGMPQMVALLNGFGGAASTLVAGAELWNMGAAAHDPAGAAAASLAPWTQFAIATALTGLIGAVTFWGSLTAFAKLEEIPQFKHAWTDPNRHWINLVLALATLLLVGGVCAAPQWT
;
A
#
# COMPACT_ATOMS: atom_id res chain seq x y z
N ALA A 1 5.82 -24.17 -15.85
CA ALA A 1 5.08 -22.92 -15.64
C ALA A 1 3.74 -23.15 -14.92
N VAL A 2 2.82 -23.99 -15.42
CA VAL A 2 1.46 -24.17 -14.85
C VAL A 2 1.50 -24.63 -13.38
N ARG A 3 2.31 -25.64 -13.04
CA ARG A 3 2.45 -26.12 -11.64
C ARG A 3 3.00 -25.04 -10.71
N GLY A 4 3.94 -24.22 -11.17
CA GLY A 4 4.47 -23.12 -10.38
C GLY A 4 3.41 -22.06 -10.06
N ASN A 5 2.58 -21.70 -11.02
CA ASN A 5 1.46 -20.76 -10.82
C ASN A 5 0.42 -21.31 -9.84
N SER A 6 0.09 -22.60 -9.94
CA SER A 6 -0.86 -23.24 -9.00
C SER A 6 -0.32 -23.27 -7.58
N LEU A 7 0.97 -23.55 -7.40
CA LEU A 7 1.63 -23.52 -6.10
C LEU A 7 1.69 -22.09 -5.53
N GLY A 8 1.98 -21.10 -6.36
CA GLY A 8 1.96 -19.70 -5.96
C GLY A 8 0.56 -19.24 -5.52
N ALA A 9 -0.48 -19.60 -6.28
CA ALA A 9 -1.86 -19.29 -5.92
C ALA A 9 -2.28 -19.97 -4.62
N ALA A 10 -1.89 -21.24 -4.42
CA ALA A 10 -2.15 -21.95 -3.17
C ALA A 10 -1.41 -21.31 -1.98
N GLY A 11 -0.14 -20.92 -2.15
CA GLY A 11 0.63 -20.21 -1.14
C GLY A 11 -0.02 -18.88 -0.74
N MET A 12 -0.49 -18.08 -1.69
CA MET A 12 -1.21 -16.84 -1.42
C MET A 12 -2.54 -17.08 -0.69
N ALA A 13 -3.29 -18.11 -1.08
CA ALA A 13 -4.53 -18.47 -0.40
C ALA A 13 -4.28 -18.88 1.06
N ILE A 14 -3.23 -19.66 1.32
CA ILE A 14 -2.82 -20.06 2.66
C ILE A 14 -2.38 -18.83 3.47
N ALA A 15 -1.58 -17.93 2.90
CA ALA A 15 -1.14 -16.71 3.57
C ALA A 15 -2.32 -15.80 3.94
N LEU A 16 -3.29 -15.64 3.03
CA LEU A 16 -4.50 -14.88 3.29
C LEU A 16 -5.35 -15.51 4.41
N ALA A 17 -5.53 -16.83 4.36
CA ALA A 17 -6.22 -17.55 5.41
C ALA A 17 -5.51 -17.40 6.76
N ALA A 18 -4.19 -17.55 6.81
CA ALA A 18 -3.39 -17.37 8.02
C ALA A 18 -3.55 -15.97 8.60
N ALA A 19 -3.46 -14.93 7.76
CA ALA A 19 -3.66 -13.53 8.17
C ALA A 19 -5.05 -13.29 8.78
N CYS A 20 -6.10 -13.93 8.22
CA CYS A 20 -7.45 -13.83 8.75
C CYS A 20 -7.63 -14.52 10.12
N TYR A 21 -6.73 -15.45 10.49
CA TYR A 21 -6.74 -16.12 11.79
C TYR A 21 -5.88 -15.42 12.84
N GLU A 22 -5.08 -14.44 12.45
CA GLU A 22 -4.29 -13.67 13.43
C GLU A 22 -5.20 -12.88 14.37
N LYS A 23 -4.95 -13.04 15.67
CA LYS A 23 -5.77 -12.41 16.72
C LYS A 23 -5.96 -10.91 16.53
N PRO A 24 -4.93 -10.09 16.23
CA PRO A 24 -5.12 -8.65 16.00
C PRO A 24 -6.05 -8.33 14.83
N VAL A 25 -6.05 -9.16 13.79
CA VAL A 25 -6.94 -8.98 12.61
C VAL A 25 -8.36 -9.33 12.98
N VAL A 26 -8.56 -10.47 13.69
CA VAL A 26 -9.88 -10.90 14.16
C VAL A 26 -10.49 -9.86 15.09
N ASP A 27 -9.73 -9.36 16.05
CA ASP A 27 -10.19 -8.37 17.03
C ASP A 27 -10.60 -7.07 16.31
N ARG A 28 -9.84 -6.61 15.33
CA ARG A 28 -10.19 -5.44 14.53
C ARG A 28 -11.43 -5.67 13.66
N LEU A 29 -11.52 -6.81 12.99
CA LEU A 29 -12.69 -7.15 12.16
C LEU A 29 -13.98 -7.21 13.00
N THR A 30 -13.91 -7.73 14.22
CA THR A 30 -15.06 -7.79 15.13
C THR A 30 -15.41 -6.43 15.71
N ALA A 31 -14.42 -5.57 15.99
CA ALA A 31 -14.62 -4.22 16.51
C ALA A 31 -15.29 -3.28 15.49
N VAL A 32 -15.03 -3.46 14.19
CA VAL A 32 -15.63 -2.64 13.10
C VAL A 32 -17.12 -2.95 12.89
N GLY A 33 -17.60 -4.05 13.47
CA GLY A 33 -19.00 -4.44 13.39
C GLY A 33 -19.43 -4.99 12.01
N PRO A 34 -20.74 -5.28 11.83
CA PRO A 34 -21.24 -5.93 10.61
C PRO A 34 -20.99 -5.12 9.34
N GLY A 35 -21.04 -3.78 9.41
CA GLY A 35 -20.81 -2.90 8.26
C GLY A 35 -19.40 -3.00 7.70
N GLY A 36 -18.40 -3.09 8.59
CA GLY A 36 -17.02 -3.23 8.18
C GLY A 36 -16.71 -4.60 7.58
N LEU A 37 -17.25 -5.66 8.16
CA LEU A 37 -17.14 -7.02 7.59
C LEU A 37 -17.73 -7.10 6.19
N ILE A 38 -18.90 -6.49 5.98
CA ILE A 38 -19.54 -6.41 4.66
C ILE A 38 -18.64 -5.64 3.70
N ALA A 39 -18.10 -4.49 4.10
CA ALA A 39 -17.22 -3.68 3.25
C ALA A 39 -15.96 -4.45 2.82
N VAL A 40 -15.31 -5.16 3.74
CA VAL A 40 -14.15 -6.02 3.45
C VAL A 40 -14.54 -7.16 2.50
N GLY A 41 -15.67 -7.83 2.75
CA GLY A 41 -16.18 -8.90 1.88
C GLY A 41 -16.49 -8.41 0.47
N VAL A 42 -17.17 -7.27 0.33
CA VAL A 42 -17.47 -6.65 -0.96
C VAL A 42 -16.20 -6.25 -1.69
N ALA A 43 -15.24 -5.62 -1.00
CA ALA A 43 -13.96 -5.25 -1.60
C ALA A 43 -13.17 -6.47 -2.08
N ALA A 44 -13.15 -7.56 -1.30
CA ALA A 44 -12.51 -8.81 -1.68
C ALA A 44 -13.15 -9.44 -2.92
N VAL A 45 -14.49 -9.46 -3.01
CA VAL A 45 -15.22 -9.98 -4.18
C VAL A 45 -14.96 -9.13 -5.42
N ILE A 46 -15.01 -7.80 -5.30
CA ILE A 46 -14.70 -6.89 -6.41
C ILE A 46 -13.27 -7.11 -6.90
N GLY A 47 -12.30 -7.16 -5.97
CA GLY A 47 -10.90 -7.41 -6.30
C GLY A 47 -10.68 -8.77 -6.98
N ALA A 48 -11.35 -9.81 -6.51
CA ALA A 48 -11.29 -11.14 -7.10
C ALA A 48 -11.87 -11.16 -8.52
N ILE A 49 -13.00 -10.49 -8.76
CA ILE A 49 -13.62 -10.40 -10.09
C ILE A 49 -12.70 -9.65 -11.05
N ILE A 50 -12.18 -8.49 -10.65
CA ILE A 50 -11.25 -7.69 -11.47
C ILE A 50 -10.01 -8.52 -11.78
N GLY A 51 -9.39 -9.15 -10.77
CA GLY A 51 -8.21 -9.98 -10.94
C GLY A 51 -8.45 -11.17 -11.87
N ALA A 52 -9.59 -11.86 -11.72
CA ALA A 52 -9.95 -12.98 -12.60
C ALA A 52 -10.17 -12.52 -14.06
N VAL A 53 -10.89 -11.43 -14.28
CA VAL A 53 -11.12 -10.88 -15.62
C VAL A 53 -9.78 -10.48 -16.26
N MET A 54 -8.90 -9.84 -15.52
CA MET A 54 -7.57 -9.48 -15.99
C MET A 54 -6.75 -10.73 -16.35
N ALA A 55 -6.72 -11.73 -15.48
CA ALA A 55 -5.98 -12.97 -15.70
C ALA A 55 -6.45 -13.77 -16.93
N LEU A 56 -7.77 -13.75 -17.22
CA LEU A 56 -8.35 -14.52 -18.32
C LEU A 56 -8.35 -13.77 -19.66
N LYS A 57 -8.44 -12.44 -19.64
CA LYS A 57 -8.62 -11.65 -20.87
C LYS A 57 -7.34 -10.97 -21.36
N TYR A 58 -6.34 -10.81 -20.51
CA TYR A 58 -5.13 -10.09 -20.88
C TYR A 58 -4.22 -10.95 -21.78
N PRO A 59 -3.77 -10.43 -22.93
CA PRO A 59 -2.92 -11.18 -23.85
C PRO A 59 -1.52 -11.39 -23.25
N MET A 60 -0.86 -12.48 -23.64
CA MET A 60 0.51 -12.80 -23.19
C MET A 60 1.52 -11.68 -23.52
N THR A 61 1.30 -10.96 -24.61
CA THR A 61 2.15 -9.82 -25.02
C THR A 61 2.05 -8.63 -24.09
N GLY A 62 0.94 -8.51 -23.36
CA GLY A 62 0.71 -7.45 -22.36
C GLY A 62 1.11 -7.81 -20.93
N MET A 63 1.80 -8.94 -20.70
CA MET A 63 2.21 -9.35 -19.35
C MET A 63 3.06 -8.30 -18.60
N PRO A 64 4.01 -7.58 -19.24
CA PRO A 64 4.77 -6.54 -18.55
C PRO A 64 3.89 -5.42 -18.01
N GLN A 65 2.87 -5.02 -18.76
CA GLN A 65 1.89 -4.01 -18.36
C GLN A 65 1.08 -4.46 -17.15
N MET A 66 0.62 -5.73 -17.18
CA MET A 66 -0.11 -6.35 -16.08
C MET A 66 0.71 -6.38 -14.79
N VAL A 67 1.98 -6.81 -14.90
CA VAL A 67 2.88 -6.86 -13.73
C VAL A 67 3.08 -5.46 -13.15
N ALA A 68 3.29 -4.45 -14.00
CA ALA A 68 3.41 -3.08 -13.56
C ALA A 68 2.15 -2.61 -12.83
N LEU A 69 0.97 -2.86 -13.38
CA LEU A 69 -0.31 -2.46 -12.79
C LEU A 69 -0.57 -3.13 -11.43
N LEU A 70 -0.37 -4.45 -11.33
CA LEU A 70 -0.55 -5.21 -10.09
C LEU A 70 0.44 -4.78 -9.00
N ASN A 71 1.70 -4.51 -9.39
CA ASN A 71 2.69 -3.95 -8.46
C ASN A 71 2.26 -2.57 -7.96
N GLY A 72 1.72 -1.72 -8.83
CA GLY A 72 1.16 -0.42 -8.48
C GLY A 72 0.03 -0.54 -7.45
N PHE A 73 -0.93 -1.44 -7.65
CA PHE A 73 -2.00 -1.68 -6.67
C PHE A 73 -1.46 -2.16 -5.32
N GLY A 74 -0.41 -3.00 -5.30
CA GLY A 74 0.28 -3.36 -4.07
C GLY A 74 0.87 -2.15 -3.35
N GLY A 75 1.49 -1.24 -4.10
CA GLY A 75 2.00 0.04 -3.57
C GLY A 75 0.90 0.93 -3.00
N ALA A 76 -0.24 1.05 -3.71
CA ALA A 76 -1.40 1.78 -3.23
C ALA A 76 -1.95 1.19 -1.93
N ALA A 77 -2.09 -0.13 -1.85
CA ALA A 77 -2.54 -0.83 -0.65
C ALA A 77 -1.62 -0.56 0.55
N SER A 78 -0.30 -0.64 0.35
CA SER A 78 0.69 -0.33 1.40
C SER A 78 0.58 1.11 1.90
N THR A 79 0.40 2.08 0.99
CA THR A 79 0.20 3.50 1.36
C THR A 79 -1.08 3.70 2.15
N LEU A 80 -2.18 3.06 1.76
CA LEU A 80 -3.45 3.16 2.45
C LEU A 80 -3.40 2.54 3.86
N VAL A 81 -2.72 1.40 4.01
CA VAL A 81 -2.50 0.78 5.32
C VAL A 81 -1.69 1.70 6.23
N ALA A 82 -0.58 2.27 5.72
CA ALA A 82 0.22 3.22 6.49
C ALA A 82 -0.61 4.46 6.90
N GLY A 83 -1.42 5.00 6.00
CA GLY A 83 -2.31 6.12 6.29
C GLY A 83 -3.37 5.78 7.33
N ALA A 84 -3.97 4.60 7.24
CA ALA A 84 -4.95 4.13 8.23
C ALA A 84 -4.33 3.94 9.63
N GLU A 85 -3.10 3.41 9.70
CA GLU A 85 -2.40 3.27 10.97
C GLU A 85 -2.04 4.62 11.60
N LEU A 86 -1.59 5.60 10.81
CA LEU A 86 -1.37 6.97 11.30
C LEU A 86 -2.65 7.61 11.81
N TRP A 87 -3.76 7.43 11.09
CA TRP A 87 -5.07 7.92 11.52
C TRP A 87 -5.52 7.30 12.84
N ASN A 88 -5.39 5.98 12.97
CA ASN A 88 -5.77 5.27 14.20
C ASN A 88 -4.95 5.71 15.40
N MET A 89 -3.67 5.98 15.22
CA MET A 89 -2.81 6.50 16.29
C MET A 89 -3.18 7.93 16.68
N GLY A 90 -3.50 8.78 15.70
CA GLY A 90 -4.00 10.11 15.99
C GLY A 90 -5.28 10.07 16.81
N ALA A 91 -6.23 9.20 16.44
CA ALA A 91 -7.45 9.00 17.20
C ALA A 91 -7.18 8.49 18.62
N ALA A 92 -6.27 7.52 18.77
CA ALA A 92 -5.90 6.96 20.09
C ALA A 92 -5.19 7.96 21.00
N ALA A 93 -4.41 8.89 20.45
CA ALA A 93 -3.74 9.92 21.23
C ALA A 93 -4.71 10.93 21.88
N HIS A 94 -5.92 11.06 21.34
CA HIS A 94 -6.98 11.91 21.89
C HIS A 94 -7.85 11.19 22.94
N ASP A 95 -7.69 9.88 23.12
CA ASP A 95 -8.34 9.08 24.14
C ASP A 95 -7.36 8.83 25.30
N PRO A 96 -7.68 9.22 26.57
CA PRO A 96 -6.78 9.00 27.71
C PRO A 96 -6.38 7.52 27.92
N ALA A 97 -7.26 6.59 27.61
CA ALA A 97 -6.96 5.17 27.70
C ALA A 97 -6.04 4.70 26.55
N GLY A 98 -6.24 5.23 25.34
CA GLY A 98 -5.39 5.00 24.17
C GLY A 98 -4.00 5.60 24.32
N ALA A 99 -3.90 6.80 24.89
CA ALA A 99 -2.63 7.46 25.16
C ALA A 99 -1.75 6.67 26.14
N ALA A 100 -2.36 6.06 27.18
CA ALA A 100 -1.65 5.19 28.12
C ALA A 100 -1.14 3.91 27.45
N ALA A 101 -1.91 3.31 26.54
CA ALA A 101 -1.49 2.13 25.77
C ALA A 101 -0.40 2.47 24.74
N ALA A 102 -0.50 3.63 24.08
CA ALA A 102 0.49 4.13 23.13
C ALA A 102 1.85 4.43 23.79
N SER A 103 1.87 4.85 25.05
CA SER A 103 3.11 5.09 25.78
C SER A 103 3.94 3.83 26.06
N LEU A 104 3.32 2.63 25.97
CA LEU A 104 3.99 1.34 26.17
C LEU A 104 4.56 0.77 24.86
N ALA A 105 4.16 1.29 23.71
CA ALA A 105 4.68 0.87 22.42
C ALA A 105 5.97 1.67 22.08
N PRO A 106 6.96 1.07 21.43
CA PRO A 106 8.13 1.80 20.94
C PRO A 106 7.70 2.70 19.77
N TRP A 107 7.18 3.88 20.08
CA TRP A 107 6.68 4.87 19.12
C TRP A 107 7.61 5.09 17.94
N THR A 108 8.90 5.28 18.24
CA THR A 108 9.90 5.56 17.20
C THR A 108 9.96 4.44 16.15
N GLN A 109 9.94 3.19 16.60
CA GLN A 109 9.99 2.03 15.71
C GLN A 109 8.73 1.95 14.85
N PHE A 110 7.57 2.18 15.44
CA PHE A 110 6.29 2.20 14.72
C PHE A 110 6.23 3.34 13.70
N ALA A 111 6.59 4.56 14.10
CA ALA A 111 6.58 5.75 13.24
C ALA A 111 7.51 5.58 12.03
N ILE A 112 8.72 5.06 12.25
CA ILE A 112 9.67 4.78 11.17
C ILE A 112 9.10 3.73 10.22
N ALA A 113 8.58 2.63 10.74
CA ALA A 113 8.01 1.56 9.91
C ALA A 113 6.83 2.05 9.06
N THR A 114 5.92 2.82 9.67
CA THR A 114 4.74 3.37 8.99
C THR A 114 5.13 4.40 7.94
N ALA A 115 6.04 5.32 8.27
CA ALA A 115 6.54 6.32 7.33
C ALA A 115 7.26 5.70 6.13
N LEU A 116 8.11 4.69 6.36
CA LEU A 116 8.78 3.94 5.29
C LEU A 116 7.77 3.16 4.44
N THR A 117 6.78 2.52 5.05
CA THR A 117 5.73 1.79 4.34
C THR A 117 4.92 2.73 3.44
N GLY A 118 4.53 3.89 3.93
CA GLY A 118 3.83 4.90 3.15
C GLY A 118 4.67 5.44 1.99
N LEU A 119 5.94 5.75 2.25
CA LEU A 119 6.87 6.25 1.24
C LEU A 119 7.12 5.22 0.13
N ILE A 120 7.50 4.00 0.51
CA ILE A 120 7.78 2.91 -0.44
C ILE A 120 6.52 2.59 -1.25
N GLY A 121 5.37 2.54 -0.58
CA GLY A 121 4.08 2.30 -1.22
C GLY A 121 3.74 3.37 -2.25
N ALA A 122 3.88 4.66 -1.91
CA ALA A 122 3.61 5.78 -2.81
C ALA A 122 4.56 5.78 -4.03
N VAL A 123 5.86 5.58 -3.81
CA VAL A 123 6.85 5.48 -4.90
C VAL A 123 6.55 4.29 -5.80
N THR A 124 6.19 3.14 -5.21
CA THR A 124 5.83 1.94 -5.95
C THR A 124 4.58 2.16 -6.79
N PHE A 125 3.55 2.78 -6.22
CA PHE A 125 2.31 3.09 -6.94
C PHE A 125 2.55 3.99 -8.15
N TRP A 126 3.12 5.17 -7.94
CA TRP A 126 3.34 6.13 -9.02
C TRP A 126 4.37 5.66 -10.04
N GLY A 127 5.44 5.00 -9.59
CA GLY A 127 6.46 4.42 -10.48
C GLY A 127 5.88 3.34 -11.37
N SER A 128 5.08 2.44 -10.81
CA SER A 128 4.42 1.36 -11.54
C SER A 128 3.35 1.87 -12.50
N LEU A 129 2.57 2.88 -12.09
CA LEU A 129 1.58 3.51 -12.96
C LEU A 129 2.24 4.22 -14.15
N THR A 130 3.36 4.89 -13.93
CA THR A 130 4.17 5.49 -14.99
C THR A 130 4.76 4.44 -15.93
N ALA A 131 5.24 3.33 -15.38
CA ALA A 131 5.75 2.21 -16.18
C ALA A 131 4.63 1.59 -17.03
N PHE A 132 3.46 1.33 -16.44
CA PHE A 132 2.28 0.87 -17.14
C PHE A 132 1.91 1.81 -18.30
N ALA A 133 1.80 3.12 -18.03
CA ALA A 133 1.44 4.11 -19.02
C ALA A 133 2.43 4.19 -20.20
N LYS A 134 3.73 3.99 -19.93
CA LYS A 134 4.76 3.91 -20.98
C LYS A 134 4.64 2.63 -21.79
N LEU A 135 4.39 1.51 -21.14
CA LEU A 135 4.24 0.22 -21.82
C LEU A 135 2.96 0.14 -22.67
N GLU A 136 1.91 0.82 -22.25
CA GLU A 136 0.66 0.99 -23.03
C GLU A 136 0.79 2.09 -24.10
N GLU A 137 1.97 2.68 -24.26
CA GLU A 137 2.24 3.75 -25.25
C GLU A 137 1.27 4.93 -25.15
N ILE A 138 0.79 5.27 -23.97
CA ILE A 138 -0.08 6.41 -23.76
C ILE A 138 0.63 7.69 -24.23
N PRO A 139 0.04 8.50 -25.13
CA PRO A 139 0.74 9.61 -25.81
C PRO A 139 1.43 10.59 -24.85
N GLN A 140 0.82 10.87 -23.70
CA GLN A 140 1.36 11.80 -22.70
C GLN A 140 2.63 11.29 -22.01
N PHE A 141 2.82 9.96 -21.97
CA PHE A 141 3.95 9.31 -21.31
C PHE A 141 4.97 8.73 -22.29
N LYS A 142 4.71 8.84 -23.61
CA LYS A 142 5.57 8.29 -24.66
C LYS A 142 6.93 8.98 -24.74
N HIS A 143 6.97 10.28 -24.46
CA HIS A 143 8.21 11.04 -24.45
C HIS A 143 8.85 11.03 -23.07
N ALA A 144 10.14 10.73 -23.01
CA ALA A 144 10.89 10.88 -21.77
C ALA A 144 10.87 12.36 -21.36
N TRP A 145 10.58 12.63 -20.10
CA TRP A 145 10.74 13.97 -19.56
C TRP A 145 12.23 14.31 -19.53
N THR A 146 12.64 15.13 -20.51
CA THR A 146 14.04 15.52 -20.73
C THR A 146 14.36 16.89 -20.15
N ASP A 147 13.65 17.31 -19.09
CA ASP A 147 13.95 18.55 -18.40
C ASP A 147 15.41 18.52 -17.89
N PRO A 148 16.24 19.51 -18.26
CA PRO A 148 17.62 19.60 -17.78
C PRO A 148 17.72 19.69 -16.26
N ASN A 149 16.68 20.20 -15.60
CA ASN A 149 16.62 20.37 -14.15
C ASN A 149 16.08 19.14 -13.39
N ARG A 150 15.75 18.04 -14.09
CA ARG A 150 15.14 16.83 -13.48
C ARG A 150 15.88 16.32 -12.25
N HIS A 151 17.21 16.40 -12.24
CA HIS A 151 18.01 15.92 -11.11
C HIS A 151 17.85 16.83 -9.89
N TRP A 152 17.75 18.13 -10.08
CA TRP A 152 17.48 19.10 -9.00
C TRP A 152 16.05 18.95 -8.47
N ILE A 153 15.08 18.78 -9.35
CA ILE A 153 13.68 18.53 -8.97
C ILE A 153 13.59 17.25 -8.13
N ASN A 154 14.21 16.16 -8.60
CA ASN A 154 14.21 14.91 -7.86
C ASN A 154 14.92 15.01 -6.51
N LEU A 155 16.04 15.74 -6.44
CA LEU A 155 16.75 15.99 -5.19
C LEU A 155 15.89 16.77 -4.20
N VAL A 156 15.24 17.85 -4.64
CA VAL A 156 14.35 18.67 -3.80
C VAL A 156 13.17 17.83 -3.29
N LEU A 157 12.54 17.04 -4.17
CA LEU A 157 11.45 16.14 -3.79
C LEU A 157 11.91 15.07 -2.78
N ALA A 158 13.09 14.48 -2.99
CA ALA A 158 13.66 13.50 -2.07
C ALA A 158 13.94 14.12 -0.70
N LEU A 159 14.55 15.31 -0.65
CA LEU A 159 14.82 16.02 0.59
C LEU A 159 13.53 16.43 1.30
N ALA A 160 12.54 16.95 0.58
CA ALA A 160 11.24 17.29 1.14
C ALA A 160 10.54 16.05 1.74
N THR A 161 10.61 14.92 1.05
CA THR A 161 10.05 13.66 1.55
C THR A 161 10.77 13.18 2.82
N LEU A 162 12.10 13.25 2.85
CA LEU A 162 12.88 12.89 4.03
C LEU A 162 12.59 13.81 5.22
N LEU A 163 12.40 15.10 4.98
CA LEU A 163 12.02 16.06 6.02
C LEU A 163 10.61 15.76 6.58
N LEU A 164 9.65 15.43 5.71
CA LEU A 164 8.30 15.06 6.13
C LEU A 164 8.32 13.76 6.96
N VAL A 165 9.04 12.75 6.51
CA VAL A 165 9.21 11.49 7.25
C VAL A 165 9.88 11.76 8.60
N GLY A 166 10.97 12.55 8.62
CA GLY A 166 11.65 12.96 9.86
C GLY A 166 10.72 13.72 10.80
N GLY A 167 9.89 14.61 10.27
CA GLY A 167 8.89 15.35 11.03
C GLY A 167 7.86 14.43 11.71
N VAL A 168 7.33 13.46 10.98
CA VAL A 168 6.39 12.46 11.54
C VAL A 168 7.07 11.62 12.63
N CYS A 169 8.33 11.25 12.45
CA CYS A 169 9.08 10.46 13.43
C CYS A 169 9.47 11.26 14.69
N ALA A 170 9.74 12.56 14.54
CA ALA A 170 10.26 13.40 15.61
C ALA A 170 9.14 14.05 16.47
N ALA A 171 7.93 14.14 15.96
CA ALA A 171 6.83 14.86 16.62
C ALA A 171 5.62 13.94 16.88
N PRO A 172 5.70 13.05 17.87
CA PRO A 172 4.59 12.17 18.25
C PRO A 172 3.34 12.96 18.77
N GLN A 173 3.45 14.26 18.91
CA GLN A 173 2.38 15.13 19.45
C GLN A 173 1.44 15.71 18.36
N TRP A 174 1.67 15.39 17.11
CA TRP A 174 0.83 15.84 15.98
C TRP A 174 -0.39 14.95 15.75
N THR A 175 -0.48 13.92 16.54
CA THR A 175 -1.58 12.95 16.58
C THR A 175 -2.49 13.19 17.83
#